data_a76c0e97aadc573c4dfc62945ce6402a
#
_entry.id   a76c0e97aadc573c4dfc62945ce6402a
#
_cell.length_a   1.000
_cell.length_b   1.000
_cell.length_c   1.000
_cell.angle_alpha   90.00
_cell.angle_beta   90.00
_cell.angle_gamma   90.00
#
_symmetry.space_group_name_H-M   'P 1'
#
loop_
_entity.id
_entity.type
_entity.pdbx_description
1 polymer ?
#
loop_
_entity_poly.entity_id
_entity_poly.type
_entity_poly.pdbx_seq_one_letter_code
_entity_poly.pdbx_strand_id
1 'polypeptide(L)'
;MLKQAFVAVLFVATGTASAAEDKFKLVQAPGAAQVQANCVACHSLDYIQLNSRFLDRKGWEAEVTKMMKAFGAPVKKEDVPAIVDYLSKEYGKQ
;
A
#
# COMPACT_ATOMS: atom_id res chain seq x y z
N MET A 1 16.41 -23.44 -60.22
CA MET A 1 17.08 -23.19 -58.97
C MET A 1 16.19 -22.31 -58.11
N LEU A 2 15.55 -22.92 -57.15
CA LEU A 2 14.68 -22.22 -56.21
C LEU A 2 15.56 -21.63 -55.08
N LYS A 3 15.69 -20.33 -55.05
CA LYS A 3 16.23 -19.63 -53.87
C LYS A 3 15.11 -19.50 -52.86
N GLN A 4 15.15 -20.34 -51.87
CA GLN A 4 14.27 -20.16 -50.72
C GLN A 4 14.76 -19.01 -49.87
N ALA A 5 14.02 -17.92 -49.89
CA ALA A 5 14.26 -16.83 -48.97
C ALA A 5 13.68 -17.24 -47.58
N PHE A 6 14.54 -17.48 -46.62
CA PHE A 6 14.12 -17.64 -45.23
C PHE A 6 13.73 -16.27 -44.73
N VAL A 7 12.45 -16.05 -44.56
CA VAL A 7 11.94 -14.90 -43.80
C VAL A 7 12.10 -15.26 -42.34
N ALA A 8 13.11 -14.70 -41.73
CA ALA A 8 13.25 -14.74 -40.27
C ALA A 8 12.17 -13.87 -39.66
N VAL A 9 11.13 -14.49 -39.14
CA VAL A 9 10.12 -13.79 -38.34
C VAL A 9 10.77 -13.49 -37.01
N LEU A 10 11.15 -12.24 -36.83
CA LEU A 10 11.64 -11.75 -35.56
C LEU A 10 10.45 -11.61 -34.62
N PHE A 11 10.28 -12.57 -33.71
CA PHE A 11 9.37 -12.42 -32.60
C PHE A 11 9.96 -11.39 -31.64
N VAL A 12 9.50 -10.16 -31.76
CA VAL A 12 9.72 -9.16 -30.71
C VAL A 12 8.80 -9.57 -29.56
N ALA A 13 9.35 -10.26 -28.60
CA ALA A 13 8.70 -10.43 -27.32
C ALA A 13 8.60 -9.04 -26.68
N THR A 14 7.46 -8.38 -26.87
CA THR A 14 7.11 -7.24 -26.05
C THR A 14 6.88 -7.75 -24.65
N GLY A 15 7.94 -7.81 -23.86
CA GLY A 15 7.81 -7.94 -22.44
C GLY A 15 6.99 -6.75 -21.96
N THR A 16 5.74 -7.00 -21.57
CA THR A 16 5.03 -6.05 -20.77
C THR A 16 5.81 -5.95 -19.47
N ALA A 17 6.71 -4.97 -19.40
CA ALA A 17 7.13 -4.49 -18.13
C ALA A 17 5.85 -4.04 -17.44
N SER A 18 5.30 -4.89 -16.57
CA SER A 18 4.41 -4.39 -15.54
C SER A 18 5.19 -3.26 -14.91
N ALA A 19 4.73 -2.03 -15.10
CA ALA A 19 5.30 -0.90 -14.42
C ALA A 19 5.37 -1.35 -12.96
N ALA A 20 6.57 -1.59 -12.47
CA ALA A 20 6.79 -1.76 -11.08
C ALA A 20 6.39 -0.42 -10.49
N GLU A 21 5.12 -0.32 -10.17
CA GLU A 21 4.65 0.75 -9.34
C GLU A 21 5.55 0.71 -8.13
N ASP A 22 6.25 1.80 -7.87
CA ASP A 22 7.01 1.96 -6.65
C ASP A 22 6.02 1.80 -5.51
N LYS A 23 5.87 0.56 -5.09
CA LYS A 23 4.96 0.23 -4.02
C LYS A 23 5.52 0.84 -2.77
N PHE A 24 4.80 1.77 -2.23
CA PHE A 24 5.08 2.32 -0.93
C PHE A 24 5.30 1.18 0.08
N LYS A 25 6.42 1.22 0.76
CA LYS A 25 6.75 0.25 1.80
C LYS A 25 6.63 0.92 3.15
N LEU A 26 5.88 0.29 4.03
CA LEU A 26 5.78 0.72 5.42
C LEU A 26 7.13 0.62 6.13
N VAL A 27 7.40 1.58 7.00
CA VAL A 27 8.51 1.47 7.94
C VAL A 27 8.34 0.20 8.77
N GLN A 28 9.40 -0.61 8.83
CA GLN A 28 9.37 -1.85 9.60
C GLN A 28 9.57 -1.53 11.09
N ALA A 29 8.50 -1.65 11.85
CA ALA A 29 8.43 -1.35 13.27
C ALA A 29 7.26 -2.11 13.89
N PRO A 30 7.14 -2.20 15.23
CA PRO A 30 5.99 -2.82 15.86
C PRO A 30 4.67 -2.21 15.39
N GLY A 31 3.73 -3.04 14.95
CA GLY A 31 2.44 -2.63 14.40
C GLY A 31 2.39 -2.60 12.87
N ALA A 32 3.52 -2.62 12.16
CA ALA A 32 3.55 -2.62 10.70
C ALA A 32 2.76 -3.80 10.10
N ALA A 33 2.90 -4.99 10.67
CA ALA A 33 2.19 -6.17 10.20
C ALA A 33 0.66 -6.02 10.33
N GLN A 34 0.18 -5.43 11.41
CA GLN A 34 -1.24 -5.17 11.62
C GLN A 34 -1.78 -4.14 10.62
N VAL A 35 -1.02 -3.09 10.34
CA VAL A 35 -1.39 -2.11 9.30
C VAL A 35 -1.43 -2.78 7.94
N GLN A 36 -0.41 -3.55 7.58
CA GLN A 36 -0.37 -4.28 6.31
C GLN A 36 -1.57 -5.22 6.16
N ALA A 37 -1.89 -5.98 7.20
CA ALA A 37 -2.97 -6.96 7.16
C ALA A 37 -4.37 -6.32 7.10
N ASN A 38 -4.59 -5.19 7.75
CA ASN A 38 -5.91 -4.57 7.90
C ASN A 38 -6.21 -3.47 6.89
N CYS A 39 -5.21 -2.84 6.30
CA CYS A 39 -5.41 -1.59 5.56
C CYS A 39 -5.28 -1.72 4.04
N VAL A 40 -4.81 -2.85 3.51
CA VAL A 40 -4.60 -3.04 2.06
C VAL A 40 -5.86 -3.33 1.27
N ALA A 41 -6.96 -3.66 1.93
CA ALA A 41 -8.16 -4.17 1.28
C ALA A 41 -8.91 -3.14 0.42
N CYS A 42 -8.79 -1.85 0.71
CA CYS A 42 -9.61 -0.80 0.12
C CYS A 42 -8.84 0.17 -0.77
N HIS A 43 -7.61 0.46 -0.45
CA HIS A 43 -6.77 1.38 -1.22
C HIS A 43 -5.29 1.15 -0.91
N SER A 44 -4.44 1.82 -1.67
CA SER A 44 -3.01 1.74 -1.52
C SER A 44 -2.53 2.35 -0.19
N LEU A 45 -1.47 1.80 0.37
CA LEU A 45 -0.89 2.24 1.65
C LEU A 45 -0.10 3.55 1.55
N ASP A 46 0.21 4.04 0.36
CA ASP A 46 0.87 5.33 0.18
C ASP A 46 0.04 6.50 0.72
N TYR A 47 -1.27 6.30 0.85
CA TYR A 47 -2.17 7.25 1.50
C TYR A 47 -1.72 7.58 2.93
N ILE A 48 -1.11 6.64 3.62
CA ILE A 48 -0.55 6.84 4.96
C ILE A 48 0.56 7.89 4.92
N GLN A 49 1.49 7.75 3.99
CA GLN A 49 2.59 8.70 3.84
C GLN A 49 2.10 10.10 3.46
N LEU A 50 1.10 10.17 2.58
CA LEU A 50 0.54 11.44 2.14
C LEU A 50 -0.09 12.23 3.29
N ASN A 51 -0.64 11.55 4.28
CA ASN A 51 -1.30 12.18 5.43
C ASN A 51 -0.38 12.39 6.64
N SER A 52 0.83 11.91 6.61
CA SER A 52 1.73 11.94 7.76
C SER A 52 2.05 13.35 8.27
N ARG A 53 1.96 14.36 7.43
CA ARG A 53 2.20 15.75 7.80
C ARG A 53 1.05 16.38 8.59
N PHE A 54 -0.12 15.80 8.51
CA PHE A 54 -1.35 16.44 8.95
C PHE A 54 -1.96 15.79 10.18
N LEU A 55 -1.59 14.55 10.48
CA LEU A 55 -2.26 13.75 11.48
C LEU A 55 -1.34 13.46 12.67
N ASP A 56 -1.72 13.96 13.83
CA ASP A 56 -1.18 13.52 15.11
C ASP A 56 -1.88 12.22 15.58
N ARG A 57 -1.61 11.78 16.81
CA ARG A 57 -2.22 10.56 17.34
C ARG A 57 -3.75 10.61 17.31
N LYS A 58 -4.34 11.73 17.72
CA LYS A 58 -5.81 11.88 17.69
C LYS A 58 -6.35 11.85 16.27
N GLY A 59 -5.62 12.46 15.34
CA GLY A 59 -5.97 12.43 13.94
C GLY A 59 -5.93 11.01 13.36
N TRP A 60 -4.92 10.22 13.68
CA TRP A 60 -4.85 8.84 13.27
C TRP A 60 -5.93 7.96 13.89
N GLU A 61 -6.24 8.16 15.17
CA GLU A 61 -7.39 7.48 15.81
C GLU A 61 -8.69 7.79 15.08
N ALA A 62 -8.93 9.05 14.76
CA ALA A 62 -10.12 9.47 14.03
C ALA A 62 -10.16 8.86 12.62
N GLU A 63 -9.04 8.79 11.92
CA GLU A 63 -8.98 8.17 10.60
C GLU A 63 -9.26 6.67 10.64
N VAL A 64 -8.66 5.94 11.57
CA VAL A 64 -8.94 4.50 11.74
C VAL A 64 -10.41 4.27 12.07
N THR A 65 -10.95 5.05 12.99
CA THR A 65 -12.37 4.98 13.35
C THR A 65 -13.28 5.27 12.15
N LYS A 66 -12.95 6.27 11.35
CA LYS A 66 -13.70 6.62 10.15
C LYS A 66 -13.67 5.49 9.12
N MET A 67 -12.50 4.88 8.89
CA MET A 67 -12.41 3.73 7.98
C MET A 67 -13.30 2.58 8.42
N MET A 68 -13.35 2.30 9.72
CA MET A 68 -14.16 1.22 10.27
C MET A 68 -15.66 1.53 10.24
N LYS A 69 -16.06 2.72 10.69
CA LYS A 69 -17.48 3.07 10.88
C LYS A 69 -18.14 3.61 9.63
N ALA A 70 -17.47 4.52 8.91
CA ALA A 70 -18.06 5.16 7.74
C ALA A 70 -17.88 4.35 6.47
N PHE A 71 -16.76 3.67 6.31
CA PHE A 71 -16.41 2.92 5.11
C PHE A 71 -16.44 1.41 5.27
N GLY A 72 -16.74 0.91 6.46
CA GLY A 72 -16.87 -0.53 6.73
C GLY A 72 -15.57 -1.32 6.57
N ALA A 73 -14.41 -0.69 6.78
CA ALA A 73 -13.13 -1.38 6.68
C ALA A 73 -13.08 -2.57 7.66
N PRO A 74 -12.63 -3.76 7.19
CA PRO A 74 -12.63 -4.97 8.01
C PRO A 74 -11.43 -5.01 8.97
N VAL A 75 -11.26 -3.96 9.75
CA VAL A 75 -10.19 -3.85 10.75
C VAL A 75 -10.58 -4.60 12.01
N LYS A 76 -9.71 -5.47 12.47
CA LYS A 76 -9.91 -6.18 13.73
C LYS A 76 -9.77 -5.23 14.91
N LYS A 77 -10.75 -5.22 15.79
CA LYS A 77 -10.76 -4.34 16.97
C LYS A 77 -9.53 -4.52 17.85
N GLU A 78 -9.09 -5.73 18.02
CA GLU A 78 -7.89 -6.05 18.81
C GLU A 78 -6.60 -5.48 18.22
N ASP A 79 -6.57 -5.21 16.92
CA ASP A 79 -5.41 -4.65 16.24
C ASP A 79 -5.38 -3.10 16.28
N VAL A 80 -6.49 -2.46 16.62
CA VAL A 80 -6.60 -0.98 16.58
C VAL A 80 -5.56 -0.29 17.44
N PRO A 81 -5.28 -0.69 18.69
CA PRO A 81 -4.23 -0.02 19.48
C PRO A 81 -2.86 -0.10 18.84
N ALA A 82 -2.48 -1.25 18.31
CA ALA A 82 -1.18 -1.42 17.64
C ALA A 82 -1.10 -0.59 16.36
N ILE A 83 -2.18 -0.52 15.60
CA ILE A 83 -2.27 0.28 14.38
C ILE A 83 -2.12 1.78 14.70
N VAL A 84 -2.85 2.28 15.67
CA VAL A 84 -2.79 3.70 16.05
C VAL A 84 -1.42 4.05 16.62
N ASP A 85 -0.84 3.20 17.47
CA ASP A 85 0.50 3.39 18.00
C ASP A 85 1.55 3.45 16.88
N TYR A 86 1.47 2.54 15.93
CA TYR A 86 2.37 2.51 14.79
C TYR A 86 2.22 3.77 13.92
N LEU A 87 1.01 4.11 13.52
CA LEU A 87 0.75 5.26 12.66
C LEU A 87 1.16 6.57 13.33
N SER A 88 0.87 6.74 14.61
CA SER A 88 1.24 7.95 15.33
C SER A 88 2.74 8.08 15.54
N LYS A 89 3.43 6.98 15.79
CA LYS A 89 4.88 6.98 16.01
C LYS A 89 5.69 7.17 14.72
N GLU A 90 5.34 6.43 13.67
CA GLU A 90 6.12 6.40 12.44
C GLU A 90 5.65 7.42 11.39
N TYR A 91 4.40 7.80 11.42
CA TYR A 91 3.76 8.69 10.43
C TYR A 91 2.99 9.84 11.07
N GLY A 92 3.07 10.01 12.35
CA GLY A 92 2.40 11.09 13.05
C GLY A 92 3.10 12.43 12.90
N LYS A 93 2.31 13.49 12.93
CA LYS A 93 2.80 14.85 13.06
C LYS A 93 3.47 15.00 14.42
N GLN A 94 4.67 15.50 14.41
CA GLN A 94 5.44 15.79 15.62
C GLN A 94 5.12 17.18 16.16
#